data_7cc8c6bc7995fc2750baf314b4a87a51
#
_entry.id   7cc8c6bc7995fc2750baf314b4a87a51
#
_cell.length_a   1.000
_cell.length_b   1.000
_cell.length_c   1.000
_cell.angle_alpha   90.00
_cell.angle_beta   90.00
_cell.angle_gamma   90.00
#
_symmetry.space_group_name_H-M   'P 1'
#
loop_
_entity.id
_entity.type
_entity.pdbx_description
1 polymer ?
#
loop_
_entity_poly.entity_id
_entity_poly.type
_entity_poly.pdbx_seq_one_letter_code
_entity_poly.pdbx_strand_id
1 'polypeptide(L)'
;MGNIVKLNRAATLSLGLLLAAPAYGQLFESDSKRLGDGKMDIVVREIDRRPRTSVLQIDIKKIGSSVGSSFFLLCSVRRLAILRGNYRYIVKVEEQPKPGQMIVGFLREASEDPLTLGAEFKSVDQTNGVIDLEQFAPICDGMK
;
A
#
# COMPACT_ATOMS: atom_id res chain seq x y z
N MET A 1 -63.67 41.79 -18.94
CA MET A 1 -63.22 40.51 -19.51
C MET A 1 -61.71 40.43 -19.33
N GLY A 2 -61.32 39.77 -18.30
CA GLY A 2 -59.92 39.66 -17.95
C GLY A 2 -59.29 38.36 -18.47
N ASN A 3 -58.31 38.45 -19.35
CA ASN A 3 -57.50 37.32 -19.75
C ASN A 3 -56.41 37.11 -18.72
N ILE A 4 -56.56 36.05 -17.92
CA ILE A 4 -55.52 35.62 -16.98
C ILE A 4 -54.56 34.79 -17.79
N VAL A 5 -53.39 35.38 -18.05
CA VAL A 5 -52.23 34.63 -18.59
C VAL A 5 -51.62 33.85 -17.44
N LYS A 6 -51.80 32.53 -17.43
CA LYS A 6 -51.07 31.61 -16.51
C LYS A 6 -49.64 31.50 -16.98
N LEU A 7 -48.73 32.14 -16.26
CA LEU A 7 -47.31 31.87 -16.39
C LEU A 7 -46.99 30.51 -15.76
N ASN A 8 -46.79 29.51 -16.61
CA ASN A 8 -46.18 28.24 -16.17
C ASN A 8 -44.69 28.46 -15.98
N ARG A 9 -44.28 28.63 -14.72
CA ARG A 9 -42.86 28.52 -14.35
C ARG A 9 -42.49 27.03 -14.34
N ALA A 10 -41.90 26.56 -15.43
CA ALA A 10 -41.22 25.29 -15.44
C ALA A 10 -39.91 25.45 -14.62
N ALA A 11 -39.92 24.95 -13.40
CA ALA A 11 -38.72 24.83 -12.61
C ALA A 11 -37.90 23.66 -13.19
N THR A 12 -36.88 23.95 -13.98
CA THR A 12 -35.88 22.98 -14.38
C THR A 12 -35.00 22.71 -13.19
N LEU A 13 -35.26 21.61 -12.50
CA LEU A 13 -34.35 21.02 -11.53
C LEU A 13 -33.14 20.46 -12.32
N SER A 14 -32.07 21.25 -12.39
CA SER A 14 -30.77 20.76 -12.82
C SER A 14 -30.26 19.83 -11.76
N LEU A 15 -30.43 18.53 -11.96
CA LEU A 15 -29.81 17.49 -11.16
C LEU A 15 -28.33 17.50 -11.54
N GLY A 16 -27.53 18.27 -10.79
CA GLY A 16 -26.07 18.26 -10.89
C GLY A 16 -25.58 16.89 -10.48
N LEU A 17 -25.18 16.07 -11.46
CA LEU A 17 -24.48 14.83 -11.22
C LEU A 17 -23.10 15.20 -10.66
N LEU A 18 -22.98 15.22 -9.36
CA LEU A 18 -21.67 15.27 -8.68
C LEU A 18 -20.97 13.95 -8.99
N LEU A 19 -20.19 13.94 -10.06
CA LEU A 19 -19.19 12.90 -10.30
C LEU A 19 -18.15 13.06 -9.17
N ALA A 20 -18.30 12.26 -8.11
CA ALA A 20 -17.25 12.08 -7.14
C ALA A 20 -16.04 11.52 -7.88
N ALA A 21 -15.02 12.35 -8.12
CA ALA A 21 -13.74 11.86 -8.58
C ALA A 21 -13.26 10.80 -7.57
N PRO A 22 -12.79 9.61 -8.02
CA PRO A 22 -12.20 8.66 -7.10
C PRO A 22 -11.07 9.39 -6.38
N ALA A 23 -11.17 9.50 -5.07
CA ALA A 23 -10.07 9.96 -4.25
C ALA A 23 -8.95 8.93 -4.41
N TYR A 24 -8.04 9.15 -5.34
CA TYR A 24 -6.77 8.46 -5.36
C TYR A 24 -6.05 8.90 -4.09
N GLY A 25 -6.24 8.12 -3.00
CA GLY A 25 -5.52 8.31 -1.78
C GLY A 25 -4.03 8.35 -2.10
N GLN A 26 -3.30 9.25 -1.43
CA GLN A 26 -1.86 9.35 -1.58
C GLN A 26 -1.23 7.97 -1.42
N LEU A 27 -0.36 7.57 -2.35
CA LEU A 27 0.38 6.31 -2.25
C LEU A 27 1.30 6.35 -1.02
N PHE A 28 1.54 5.18 -0.45
CA PHE A 28 2.33 5.03 0.75
C PHE A 28 3.79 5.47 0.55
N GLU A 29 4.33 6.15 1.55
CA GLU A 29 5.75 6.46 1.66
C GLU A 29 6.23 6.26 3.10
N SER A 30 7.44 5.71 3.25
CA SER A 30 8.13 5.55 4.52
C SER A 30 9.58 6.01 4.36
N ASP A 31 10.03 6.91 5.23
CA ASP A 31 11.38 7.48 5.20
C ASP A 31 12.08 7.22 6.54
N SER A 32 13.23 6.55 6.50
CA SER A 32 14.01 6.20 7.68
C SER A 32 14.56 7.41 8.43
N LYS A 33 14.66 8.57 7.80
CA LYS A 33 15.09 9.81 8.48
C LYS A 33 14.18 10.22 9.62
N ARG A 34 12.93 9.78 9.59
CA ARG A 34 11.96 10.01 10.69
C ARG A 34 12.36 9.31 11.99
N LEU A 35 13.23 8.30 11.93
CA LEU A 35 13.75 7.62 13.12
C LEU A 35 14.81 8.46 13.87
N GLY A 36 15.33 9.51 13.25
CA GLY A 36 16.15 10.54 13.90
C GLY A 36 17.60 10.16 14.25
N ASP A 37 18.05 8.95 13.95
CA ASP A 37 19.40 8.49 14.31
C ASP A 37 20.49 8.84 13.29
N GLY A 38 20.11 9.27 12.10
CA GLY A 38 21.02 9.65 11.01
C GLY A 38 21.89 8.53 10.45
N LYS A 39 21.71 7.29 10.90
CA LYS A 39 22.51 6.13 10.51
C LYS A 39 22.02 5.50 9.22
N MET A 40 20.76 5.67 8.92
CA MET A 40 20.06 5.07 7.79
C MET A 40 19.46 6.16 6.91
N ASP A 41 19.54 5.98 5.60
CA ASP A 41 18.85 6.82 4.61
C ASP A 41 18.21 5.91 3.57
N ILE A 42 16.99 5.48 3.86
CA ILE A 42 16.19 4.57 3.04
C ILE A 42 14.79 5.17 2.91
N VAL A 43 14.29 5.21 1.69
CA VAL A 43 12.91 5.62 1.40
C VAL A 43 12.21 4.47 0.68
N VAL A 44 11.04 4.12 1.16
CA VAL A 44 10.14 3.12 0.56
C VAL A 44 8.91 3.84 0.04
N ARG A 45 8.65 3.76 -1.27
CA ARG A 45 7.48 4.38 -1.91
C ARG A 45 6.65 3.33 -2.63
N GLU A 46 5.36 3.37 -2.41
CA GLU A 46 4.41 2.64 -3.24
C GLU A 46 4.25 3.37 -4.57
N ILE A 47 4.58 2.73 -5.68
CA ILE A 47 4.54 3.31 -7.03
C ILE A 47 3.42 2.75 -7.90
N ASP A 48 2.87 1.61 -7.53
CA ASP A 48 1.69 1.01 -8.18
C ASP A 48 0.86 0.27 -7.15
N ARG A 49 -0.45 0.44 -7.24
CA ARG A 49 -1.42 -0.17 -6.32
C ARG A 49 -2.48 -0.93 -7.11
N ARG A 50 -2.57 -2.22 -6.84
CA ARG A 50 -3.60 -3.12 -7.35
C ARG A 50 -4.47 -3.61 -6.19
N PRO A 51 -5.59 -4.31 -6.43
CA PRO A 51 -6.50 -4.70 -5.34
C PRO A 51 -5.84 -5.39 -4.15
N ARG A 52 -4.89 -6.29 -4.40
CA ARG A 52 -4.22 -7.08 -3.35
C ARG A 52 -2.71 -7.14 -3.50
N THR A 53 -2.13 -6.27 -4.31
CA THR A 53 -0.69 -6.16 -4.50
C THR A 53 -0.26 -4.70 -4.55
N SER A 54 0.98 -4.44 -4.16
CA SER A 54 1.63 -3.14 -4.30
C SER A 54 3.02 -3.33 -4.87
N VAL A 55 3.43 -2.42 -5.74
CA VAL A 55 4.83 -2.32 -6.17
C VAL A 55 5.48 -1.21 -5.38
N LEU A 56 6.60 -1.52 -4.74
CA LEU A 56 7.38 -0.59 -3.94
C LEU A 56 8.69 -0.25 -4.65
N GLN A 57 9.02 1.02 -4.68
CA GLN A 57 10.36 1.52 -5.00
C GLN A 57 11.13 1.70 -3.70
N ILE A 58 12.35 1.14 -3.64
CA ILE A 58 13.21 1.20 -2.47
C ILE A 58 14.48 1.95 -2.84
N ASP A 59 14.63 3.16 -2.32
CA ASP A 59 15.79 4.01 -2.54
C ASP A 59 16.70 3.96 -1.31
N ILE A 60 17.88 3.38 -1.46
CA ILE A 60 18.87 3.22 -0.39
C ILE A 60 20.08 4.10 -0.69
N LYS A 61 20.27 5.14 0.11
CA LYS A 61 21.49 5.96 0.08
C LYS A 61 22.47 5.55 1.17
N LYS A 62 21.97 5.07 2.30
CA LYS A 62 22.78 4.67 3.45
C LYS A 62 22.07 3.56 4.21
N ILE A 63 22.72 2.43 4.37
CA ILE A 63 22.14 1.23 5.02
C ILE A 63 22.13 1.36 6.54
N GLY A 64 23.16 1.97 7.13
CA GLY A 64 23.40 1.90 8.57
C GLY A 64 23.91 0.51 8.95
N SER A 65 23.05 -0.33 9.54
CA SER A 65 23.32 -1.74 9.75
C SER A 65 22.41 -2.60 8.87
N SER A 66 22.86 -3.80 8.48
CA SER A 66 22.04 -4.74 7.69
C SER A 66 20.80 -5.20 8.46
N VAL A 67 20.92 -5.41 9.76
CA VAL A 67 19.78 -5.79 10.63
C VAL A 67 18.77 -4.64 10.73
N GLY A 68 19.24 -3.43 11.02
CA GLY A 68 18.38 -2.25 11.15
C GLY A 68 17.65 -1.91 9.86
N SER A 69 18.33 -1.97 8.71
CA SER A 69 17.70 -1.73 7.41
C SER A 69 16.66 -2.78 7.06
N SER A 70 16.93 -4.05 7.34
CA SER A 70 15.97 -5.13 7.11
C SER A 70 14.69 -4.95 7.95
N PHE A 71 14.83 -4.59 9.22
CA PHE A 71 13.66 -4.29 10.06
C PHE A 71 12.92 -3.04 9.62
N PHE A 72 13.63 -2.00 9.18
CA PHE A 72 12.98 -0.82 8.65
C PHE A 72 12.11 -1.13 7.43
N LEU A 73 12.63 -1.92 6.48
CA LEU A 73 11.88 -2.36 5.31
C LEU A 73 10.66 -3.19 5.71
N LEU A 74 10.85 -4.16 6.59
CA LEU A 74 9.76 -5.02 7.06
C LEU A 74 8.67 -4.23 7.81
N CYS A 75 9.07 -3.30 8.67
CA CYS A 75 8.12 -2.45 9.39
C CYS A 75 7.40 -1.46 8.48
N SER A 76 8.06 -0.98 7.42
CA SER A 76 7.42 -0.19 6.38
C SER A 76 6.34 -0.99 5.63
N VAL A 77 6.64 -2.24 5.28
CA VAL A 77 5.66 -3.14 4.65
C VAL A 77 4.50 -3.46 5.60
N ARG A 78 4.77 -3.66 6.88
CA ARG A 78 3.71 -3.86 7.89
C ARG A 78 2.76 -2.66 7.96
N ARG A 79 3.28 -1.43 7.98
CA ARG A 79 2.46 -0.22 7.93
C ARG A 79 1.62 -0.14 6.67
N LEU A 80 2.21 -0.46 5.53
CA LEU A 80 1.49 -0.53 4.26
C LEU A 80 0.36 -1.58 4.33
N ALA A 81 0.63 -2.78 4.82
CA ALA A 81 -0.36 -3.85 4.95
C ALA A 81 -1.55 -3.44 5.84
N ILE A 82 -1.29 -2.72 6.93
CA ILE A 82 -2.34 -2.15 7.79
C ILE A 82 -3.18 -1.14 7.01
N LEU A 83 -2.54 -0.22 6.29
CA LEU A 83 -3.24 0.81 5.49
C LEU A 83 -4.03 0.21 4.33
N ARG A 84 -3.57 -0.90 3.75
CA ARG A 84 -4.20 -1.57 2.62
C ARG A 84 -5.44 -2.38 2.98
N GLY A 85 -5.68 -2.67 4.24
CA GLY A 85 -6.83 -3.45 4.71
C GLY A 85 -6.53 -4.32 5.92
N ASN A 86 -5.57 -3.90 6.73
CA ASN A 86 -5.17 -4.59 7.96
C ASN A 86 -4.76 -6.06 7.72
N TYR A 87 -3.98 -6.28 6.66
CA TYR A 87 -3.48 -7.60 6.33
C TYR A 87 -2.39 -8.05 7.30
N ARG A 88 -2.50 -9.25 7.79
CA ARG A 88 -1.52 -9.88 8.68
C ARG A 88 -0.43 -10.63 7.91
N TYR A 89 -0.80 -11.26 6.80
CA TYR A 89 0.09 -12.13 6.04
C TYR A 89 0.43 -11.50 4.69
N ILE A 90 1.70 -11.56 4.33
CA ILE A 90 2.19 -11.10 3.04
C ILE A 90 3.09 -12.11 2.37
N VAL A 91 3.25 -11.95 1.09
CA VAL A 91 4.34 -12.52 0.29
C VAL A 91 5.04 -11.40 -0.45
N LYS A 92 6.29 -11.60 -0.80
CA LYS A 92 7.07 -10.58 -1.52
C LYS A 92 7.94 -11.22 -2.59
N VAL A 93 8.19 -10.46 -3.66
CA VAL A 93 9.17 -10.78 -4.69
C VAL A 93 10.10 -9.58 -4.83
N GLU A 94 11.36 -9.79 -4.45
CA GLU A 94 12.39 -8.76 -4.48
C GLU A 94 12.93 -8.59 -5.89
N GLU A 95 13.48 -7.39 -6.18
CA GLU A 95 14.08 -7.03 -7.47
C GLU A 95 13.13 -7.20 -8.66
N GLN A 96 11.83 -7.06 -8.41
CA GLN A 96 10.77 -7.15 -9.42
C GLN A 96 9.77 -6.00 -9.23
N PRO A 97 9.23 -5.46 -10.33
CA PRO A 97 9.50 -5.75 -11.75
C PRO A 97 10.86 -5.26 -12.24
N LYS A 98 11.56 -4.43 -11.47
CA LYS A 98 12.87 -3.86 -11.81
C LYS A 98 13.81 -3.92 -10.60
N PRO A 99 15.15 -3.87 -10.80
CA PRO A 99 16.08 -3.68 -9.70
C PRO A 99 15.71 -2.49 -8.81
N GLY A 100 15.84 -2.65 -7.50
CA GLY A 100 15.44 -1.65 -6.51
C GLY A 100 13.93 -1.58 -6.25
N GLN A 101 13.15 -2.46 -6.86
CA GLN A 101 11.72 -2.57 -6.65
C GLN A 101 11.35 -3.90 -5.99
N MET A 102 10.18 -3.94 -5.38
CA MET A 102 9.64 -5.13 -4.74
C MET A 102 8.13 -5.20 -4.95
N ILE A 103 7.62 -6.39 -5.28
CA ILE A 103 6.18 -6.64 -5.32
C ILE A 103 5.78 -7.25 -3.99
N VAL A 104 4.77 -6.68 -3.36
CA VAL A 104 4.17 -7.20 -2.12
C VAL A 104 2.75 -7.65 -2.42
N GLY A 105 2.44 -8.88 -2.04
CA GLY A 105 1.09 -9.43 -2.10
C GLY A 105 0.50 -9.58 -0.70
N PHE A 106 -0.78 -9.23 -0.57
CA PHE A 106 -1.50 -9.27 0.70
C PHE A 106 -2.41 -10.49 0.74
N LEU A 107 -2.14 -11.41 1.67
CA LEU A 107 -2.91 -12.63 1.87
C LEU A 107 -3.97 -12.45 2.94
N ARG A 108 -5.15 -13.00 2.73
CA ARG A 108 -6.24 -13.01 3.71
C ARG A 108 -5.96 -13.99 4.83
N GLU A 109 -5.28 -15.08 4.51
CA GLU A 109 -4.93 -16.16 5.43
C GLU A 109 -3.53 -16.69 5.12
N ALA A 110 -2.86 -17.29 6.09
CA ALA A 110 -1.55 -17.90 5.90
C ALA A 110 -1.56 -19.05 4.89
N SER A 111 -2.69 -19.75 4.77
CA SER A 111 -2.88 -20.89 3.88
C SER A 111 -3.28 -20.51 2.45
N GLU A 112 -3.55 -19.24 2.18
CA GLU A 112 -3.92 -18.79 0.84
C GLU A 112 -2.76 -19.01 -0.14
N ASP A 113 -3.06 -19.56 -1.33
CA ASP A 113 -2.06 -19.76 -2.35
C ASP A 113 -1.59 -18.41 -2.93
N PRO A 114 -0.30 -18.08 -2.85
CA PRO A 114 0.25 -16.85 -3.44
C PRO A 114 -0.03 -16.65 -4.92
N LEU A 115 -0.19 -17.74 -5.69
CA LEU A 115 -0.54 -17.67 -7.10
C LEU A 115 -1.89 -17.00 -7.36
N THR A 116 -2.80 -17.00 -6.38
CA THR A 116 -4.09 -16.29 -6.51
C THR A 116 -3.93 -14.78 -6.65
N LEU A 117 -2.78 -14.23 -6.24
CA LEU A 117 -2.47 -12.80 -6.32
C LEU A 117 -1.86 -12.40 -7.66
N GLY A 118 -1.27 -13.33 -8.39
CA GLY A 118 -0.65 -13.08 -9.68
C GLY A 118 0.49 -14.05 -9.99
N ALA A 119 0.84 -14.14 -11.28
CA ALA A 119 1.89 -15.01 -11.77
C ALA A 119 3.29 -14.64 -11.23
N GLU A 120 3.48 -13.41 -10.79
CA GLU A 120 4.72 -12.90 -10.19
C GLU A 120 5.12 -13.69 -8.94
N PHE A 121 4.15 -14.29 -8.26
CA PHE A 121 4.36 -15.05 -7.01
C PHE A 121 4.59 -16.54 -7.22
N LYS A 122 4.75 -17.01 -8.45
CA LYS A 122 4.96 -18.43 -8.75
C LYS A 122 6.18 -19.06 -8.09
N SER A 123 7.20 -18.24 -7.80
CA SER A 123 8.44 -18.68 -7.15
C SER A 123 8.37 -18.62 -5.62
N VAL A 124 7.29 -18.09 -5.05
CA VAL A 124 7.12 -17.99 -3.60
C VAL A 124 6.68 -19.33 -3.03
N ASP A 125 7.46 -19.85 -2.11
CA ASP A 125 7.10 -21.06 -1.37
C ASP A 125 5.95 -20.76 -0.41
N GLN A 126 4.83 -21.48 -0.56
CA GLN A 126 3.66 -21.30 0.29
C GLN A 126 3.96 -21.61 1.77
N THR A 127 4.91 -22.48 2.04
CA THR A 127 5.25 -22.88 3.42
C THR A 127 6.21 -21.88 4.07
N ASN A 128 7.25 -21.45 3.33
CA ASN A 128 8.33 -20.63 3.89
C ASN A 128 8.33 -19.18 3.39
N GLY A 129 7.58 -18.89 2.32
CA GLY A 129 7.51 -17.57 1.71
C GLY A 129 6.47 -16.65 2.29
N VAL A 130 5.54 -17.17 3.11
CA VAL A 130 4.51 -16.36 3.77
C VAL A 130 5.08 -15.73 5.03
N ILE A 131 4.96 -14.42 5.14
CA ILE A 131 5.43 -13.65 6.29
C ILE A 131 4.25 -13.27 7.16
N ASP A 132 4.29 -13.65 8.44
CA ASP A 132 3.36 -13.19 9.46
C ASP A 132 3.88 -11.90 10.08
N LEU A 133 3.28 -10.78 9.69
CA LEU A 133 3.72 -9.45 10.11
C LEU A 133 3.54 -9.19 11.61
N GLU A 134 2.63 -9.89 12.27
CA GLU A 134 2.42 -9.74 13.71
C GLU A 134 3.60 -10.26 14.56
N GLN A 135 4.41 -11.15 14.01
CA GLN A 135 5.65 -11.58 14.68
C GLN A 135 6.64 -10.43 14.88
N PHE A 136 6.53 -9.38 14.07
CA PHE A 136 7.42 -8.22 14.08
C PHE A 136 6.82 -6.99 14.78
N ALA A 137 5.58 -7.09 15.25
CA ALA A 137 4.89 -5.98 15.91
C ALA A 137 5.70 -5.38 17.07
N PRO A 138 6.31 -6.15 17.99
CA PRO A 138 7.10 -5.59 19.09
C PRO A 138 8.29 -4.75 18.61
N ILE A 139 8.97 -5.20 17.55
CA ILE A 139 10.11 -4.48 16.96
C ILE A 139 9.62 -3.22 16.25
N CYS A 140 8.59 -3.34 15.44
CA CYS A 140 8.06 -2.23 14.65
C CYS A 140 7.43 -1.14 15.52
N ASP A 141 6.76 -1.51 16.59
CA ASP A 141 6.15 -0.56 17.54
C ASP A 141 7.23 0.21 18.34
N GLY A 142 8.42 -0.37 18.50
CA GLY A 142 9.58 0.28 19.09
C GLY A 142 10.35 1.23 18.16
N MET A 143 10.11 1.17 16.86
CA MET A 143 10.75 2.00 15.82
C MET A 143 9.94 3.28 15.55
N LYS A 144 9.59 4.06 16.58
CA LYS A 144 8.82 5.30 16.44
C LYS A 144 9.71 6.53 16.54
#